data_efbba9d5d68484343fd09e011abdf4f2
#
_entry.id   efbba9d5d68484343fd09e011abdf4f2
#
_cell.length_a   1.000
_cell.length_b   1.000
_cell.length_c   1.000
_cell.angle_alpha   90.00
_cell.angle_beta   90.00
_cell.angle_gamma   90.00
#
_symmetry.space_group_name_H-M   'P 1'
#
loop_
_entity.id
_entity.type
_entity.pdbx_description
1 polymer ?
#
loop_
_entity_poly.entity_id
_entity_poly.type
_entity_poly.pdbx_seq_one_letter_code
_entity_poly.pdbx_strand_id
1 'polypeptide(L)'
;MKGRDKLLETIEGIPLLRRQTEAALASGCPVMVALPVSGPRHTALEGLEVTLTTVRDAAEGMGATLRTAALLAARHAPDRPMMILLPDVPGIGPFDIKTILNRFEAEGGDTVVRATDDAGRPGTPLIVPPRLMESFTRLTGDDGGRSALKGENVTKVKIANSRATTDLDTPEEWAAWRSAQGIPD
;
A
#
# COMPACT_ATOMS: atom_id res chain seq x y z
N MET A 1 -8.90 14.12 10.66
CA MET A 1 -7.57 14.79 10.83
C MET A 1 -7.64 16.33 10.84
N LYS A 2 -8.80 16.96 10.71
CA LYS A 2 -8.97 18.45 10.79
C LYS A 2 -7.92 19.22 9.97
N GLY A 3 -7.62 18.80 8.75
CA GLY A 3 -6.66 19.45 7.85
C GLY A 3 -5.19 19.02 8.02
N ARG A 4 -4.85 18.19 9.01
CA ARG A 4 -3.51 17.61 9.11
C ARG A 4 -3.37 16.40 8.17
N ASP A 5 -2.19 16.23 7.60
CA ASP A 5 -1.88 15.08 6.74
C ASP A 5 -1.57 13.85 7.60
N LYS A 6 -2.48 12.86 7.59
CA LYS A 6 -2.33 11.63 8.37
C LYS A 6 -1.04 10.85 8.07
N LEU A 7 -0.50 10.96 6.87
CA LEU A 7 0.73 10.26 6.46
C LEU A 7 2.00 10.91 7.02
N LEU A 8 1.89 12.12 7.56
CA LEU A 8 2.97 12.85 8.22
C LEU A 8 2.88 12.77 9.75
N GLU A 9 1.81 12.19 10.30
CA GLU A 9 1.75 11.87 11.73
C GLU A 9 2.88 10.87 12.05
N THR A 10 3.51 11.06 13.22
CA THR A 10 4.69 10.28 13.59
C THR A 10 4.36 9.11 14.50
N ILE A 11 5.09 8.02 14.31
CA ILE A 11 5.17 6.88 15.22
C ILE A 11 6.62 6.82 15.68
N GLU A 12 6.87 7.00 16.96
CA GLU A 12 8.23 7.05 17.55
C GLU A 12 9.13 8.09 16.82
N GLY A 13 8.57 9.25 16.47
CA GLY A 13 9.28 10.32 15.77
C GLY A 13 9.44 10.14 14.25
N ILE A 14 9.02 9.02 13.68
CA ILE A 14 9.13 8.74 12.24
C ILE A 14 7.77 8.94 11.56
N PRO A 15 7.66 9.77 10.49
CA PRO A 15 6.43 9.93 9.74
C PRO A 15 5.89 8.59 9.23
N LEU A 16 4.57 8.38 9.31
CA LEU A 16 3.94 7.13 8.87
C LEU A 16 4.32 6.76 7.44
N LEU A 17 4.28 7.71 6.51
CA LEU A 17 4.68 7.49 5.13
C LEU A 17 6.11 6.93 5.03
N ARG A 18 7.06 7.52 5.76
CA ARG A 18 8.45 7.06 5.79
C ARG A 18 8.54 5.65 6.34
N ARG A 19 7.90 5.39 7.48
CA ARG A 19 7.89 4.07 8.13
C ARG A 19 7.36 2.97 7.19
N GLN A 20 6.26 3.23 6.50
CA GLN A 20 5.68 2.28 5.55
C GLN A 20 6.58 2.08 4.31
N THR A 21 7.23 3.14 3.87
CA THR A 21 8.19 3.07 2.75
C THR A 21 9.44 2.29 3.13
N GLU A 22 9.99 2.49 4.32
CA GLU A 22 11.11 1.69 4.86
C GLU A 22 10.74 0.22 5.04
N ALA A 23 9.52 -0.07 5.49
CA ALA A 23 9.02 -1.45 5.57
C ALA A 23 8.93 -2.11 4.17
N ALA A 24 8.50 -1.37 3.16
CA ALA A 24 8.50 -1.85 1.78
C ALA A 24 9.92 -2.07 1.24
N LEU A 25 10.86 -1.15 1.47
CA LEU A 25 12.26 -1.28 1.06
C LEU A 25 12.94 -2.48 1.71
N ALA A 26 12.61 -2.82 2.94
CA ALA A 26 13.12 -4.00 3.64
C ALA A 26 12.71 -5.34 2.99
N SER A 27 11.76 -5.34 2.06
CA SER A 27 11.43 -6.52 1.25
C SER A 27 12.51 -6.86 0.21
N GLY A 28 13.40 -5.90 -0.13
CA GLY A 28 14.38 -6.00 -1.20
C GLY A 28 13.80 -5.76 -2.61
N CYS A 29 12.52 -5.43 -2.71
CA CYS A 29 11.90 -5.08 -3.99
C CYS A 29 12.11 -3.59 -4.32
N PRO A 30 12.15 -3.21 -5.62
CA PRO A 30 12.08 -1.81 -6.01
C PRO A 30 10.79 -1.17 -5.50
N VAL A 31 10.90 0.00 -4.88
CA VAL A 31 9.75 0.71 -4.30
C VAL A 31 9.46 1.98 -5.09
N MET A 32 8.20 2.14 -5.46
CA MET A 32 7.69 3.36 -6.06
C MET A 32 6.65 3.99 -5.13
N VAL A 33 6.79 5.29 -4.88
CA VAL A 33 5.85 6.05 -4.05
C VAL A 33 5.11 7.06 -4.90
N ALA A 34 3.78 6.93 -4.93
CA ALA A 34 2.89 7.85 -5.63
C ALA A 34 2.58 9.06 -4.74
N LEU A 35 2.90 10.26 -5.20
CA LEU A 35 2.80 11.50 -4.44
C LEU A 35 2.08 12.60 -5.23
N PRO A 36 1.54 13.64 -4.55
CA PRO A 36 1.22 14.91 -5.19
C PRO A 36 2.46 15.52 -5.85
N VAL A 37 2.26 16.56 -6.66
CA VAL A 37 3.36 17.25 -7.39
C VAL A 37 4.46 17.78 -6.46
N SER A 38 4.10 18.24 -5.29
CA SER A 38 5.01 18.80 -4.27
C SER A 38 4.41 18.72 -2.89
N GLY A 39 5.20 19.02 -1.87
CA GLY A 39 4.72 19.13 -0.50
C GLY A 39 5.57 18.34 0.50
N PRO A 40 5.19 18.39 1.78
CA PRO A 40 6.00 17.86 2.89
C PRO A 40 6.15 16.33 2.86
N ARG A 41 5.33 15.62 2.11
CA ARG A 41 5.52 14.17 1.90
C ARG A 41 6.83 13.83 1.17
N HIS A 42 7.32 14.74 0.29
CA HIS A 42 8.61 14.55 -0.38
C HIS A 42 9.75 14.62 0.64
N THR A 43 9.72 15.60 1.52
CA THR A 43 10.71 15.75 2.60
C THR A 43 10.73 14.55 3.53
N ALA A 44 9.58 13.97 3.83
CA ALA A 44 9.50 12.76 4.65
C ALA A 44 10.23 11.54 4.03
N LEU A 45 10.42 11.53 2.71
CA LEU A 45 11.07 10.44 1.96
C LEU A 45 12.53 10.75 1.55
N GLU A 46 13.04 11.91 1.90
CA GLU A 46 14.43 12.28 1.56
C GLU A 46 15.43 11.24 2.09
N GLY A 47 16.40 10.90 1.25
CA GLY A 47 17.43 9.91 1.55
C GLY A 47 17.00 8.45 1.41
N LEU A 48 15.76 8.15 1.04
CA LEU A 48 15.33 6.78 0.71
C LEU A 48 15.53 6.49 -0.78
N GLU A 49 15.99 5.28 -1.08
CA GLU A 49 16.16 4.79 -2.47
C GLU A 49 14.83 4.34 -3.07
N VAL A 50 13.98 5.30 -3.42
CA VAL A 50 12.65 5.06 -3.99
C VAL A 50 12.45 5.82 -5.29
N THR A 51 11.61 5.28 -6.16
CA THR A 51 11.12 6.03 -7.32
C THR A 51 9.91 6.85 -6.92
N LEU A 52 10.02 8.18 -6.94
CA LEU A 52 8.87 9.06 -6.71
C LEU A 52 8.11 9.27 -8.03
N THR A 53 6.79 9.12 -7.98
CA THR A 53 5.93 9.38 -9.13
C THR A 53 4.80 10.34 -8.78
N THR A 54 4.52 11.25 -9.70
CA THR A 54 3.45 12.22 -9.53
C THR A 54 2.15 11.71 -10.11
N VAL A 55 1.10 11.70 -9.29
CA VAL A 55 -0.27 11.42 -9.72
C VAL A 55 -0.94 12.76 -10.07
N ARG A 56 -1.04 13.07 -11.37
CA ARG A 56 -1.62 14.35 -11.84
C ARG A 56 -3.11 14.44 -11.55
N ASP A 57 -3.81 13.32 -11.72
CA ASP A 57 -5.26 13.24 -11.58
C ASP A 57 -5.69 12.69 -10.20
N ALA A 58 -4.89 12.95 -9.16
CA ALA A 58 -5.14 12.44 -7.80
C ALA A 58 -6.54 12.82 -7.25
N ALA A 59 -7.12 13.92 -7.72
CA ALA A 59 -8.46 14.34 -7.36
C ALA A 59 -9.57 13.41 -7.88
N GLU A 60 -9.28 12.53 -8.85
CA GLU A 60 -10.24 11.51 -9.30
C GLU A 60 -10.45 10.40 -8.26
N GLY A 61 -9.55 10.24 -7.29
CA GLY A 61 -9.60 9.19 -6.28
C GLY A 61 -8.50 8.14 -6.40
N MET A 62 -8.67 7.01 -5.71
CA MET A 62 -7.66 5.94 -5.63
C MET A 62 -7.35 5.31 -6.99
N GLY A 63 -8.34 5.22 -7.88
CA GLY A 63 -8.18 4.66 -9.23
C GLY A 63 -7.10 5.36 -10.04
N ALA A 64 -6.98 6.69 -9.94
CA ALA A 64 -5.93 7.45 -10.63
C ALA A 64 -4.51 7.06 -10.14
N THR A 65 -4.36 6.85 -8.84
CA THR A 65 -3.09 6.43 -8.24
C THR A 65 -2.69 5.03 -8.73
N LEU A 66 -3.63 4.08 -8.68
CA LEU A 66 -3.39 2.70 -9.11
C LEU A 66 -3.14 2.62 -10.62
N ARG A 67 -3.90 3.38 -11.42
CA ARG A 67 -3.68 3.52 -12.88
C ARG A 67 -2.27 4.02 -13.18
N THR A 68 -1.83 5.07 -12.50
CA THR A 68 -0.49 5.62 -12.69
C THR A 68 0.59 4.60 -12.33
N ALA A 69 0.44 3.89 -11.22
CA ALA A 69 1.37 2.84 -10.80
C ALA A 69 1.41 1.69 -11.83
N ALA A 70 0.26 1.24 -12.31
CA ALA A 70 0.16 0.17 -13.31
C ALA A 70 0.79 0.55 -14.66
N LEU A 71 0.59 1.79 -15.14
CA LEU A 71 1.21 2.30 -16.36
C LEU A 71 2.74 2.32 -16.26
N LEU A 72 3.27 2.73 -15.11
CA LEU A 72 4.72 2.73 -14.87
C LEU A 72 5.27 1.31 -14.75
N ALA A 73 4.58 0.43 -14.02
CA ALA A 73 4.97 -0.97 -13.90
C ALA A 73 5.00 -1.66 -15.27
N ALA A 74 3.94 -1.51 -16.07
CA ALA A 74 3.87 -2.05 -17.43
C ALA A 74 4.97 -1.53 -18.35
N ARG A 75 5.40 -0.28 -18.16
CA ARG A 75 6.47 0.34 -18.98
C ARG A 75 7.87 -0.12 -18.59
N HIS A 76 8.14 -0.25 -17.28
CA HIS A 76 9.49 -0.47 -16.77
C HIS A 76 9.78 -1.92 -16.38
N ALA A 77 8.74 -2.69 -16.10
CA ALA A 77 8.84 -4.08 -15.64
C ALA A 77 7.60 -4.90 -16.04
N PRO A 78 7.31 -5.06 -17.35
CA PRO A 78 6.05 -5.64 -17.84
C PRO A 78 5.79 -7.05 -17.34
N ASP A 79 6.85 -7.83 -17.10
CA ASP A 79 6.75 -9.23 -16.68
C ASP A 79 6.86 -9.39 -15.14
N ARG A 80 6.83 -8.28 -14.39
CA ARG A 80 6.91 -8.32 -12.94
C ARG A 80 5.56 -8.04 -12.29
N PRO A 81 5.24 -8.71 -11.17
CA PRO A 81 4.05 -8.40 -10.38
C PRO A 81 4.18 -7.02 -9.73
N MET A 82 3.05 -6.42 -9.41
CA MET A 82 2.98 -5.17 -8.65
C MET A 82 2.39 -5.46 -7.26
N MET A 83 3.11 -5.10 -6.21
CA MET A 83 2.54 -5.06 -4.87
C MET A 83 1.99 -3.67 -4.57
N ILE A 84 0.76 -3.61 -4.10
CA ILE A 84 0.09 -2.40 -3.64
C ILE A 84 0.10 -2.41 -2.11
N LEU A 85 0.73 -1.40 -1.53
CA LEU A 85 0.78 -1.15 -0.10
C LEU A 85 0.18 0.23 0.18
N LEU A 86 -0.89 0.26 0.99
CA LEU A 86 -1.49 1.52 1.42
C LEU A 86 -0.72 2.06 2.63
N PRO A 87 -0.24 3.32 2.57
CA PRO A 87 0.63 3.85 3.62
C PRO A 87 -0.09 4.26 4.89
N ASP A 88 -1.42 4.29 4.91
CA ASP A 88 -2.26 4.65 6.05
C ASP A 88 -2.65 3.47 6.95
N VAL A 89 -2.06 2.30 6.71
CA VAL A 89 -2.26 1.07 7.49
C VAL A 89 -0.98 0.79 8.31
N PRO A 90 -0.81 1.41 9.50
CA PRO A 90 0.44 1.41 10.26
C PRO A 90 0.84 0.03 10.80
N GLY A 91 -0.10 -0.88 10.90
CA GLY A 91 0.11 -2.22 11.45
C GLY A 91 0.92 -3.17 10.55
N ILE A 92 1.10 -2.85 9.27
CA ILE A 92 1.86 -3.67 8.34
C ILE A 92 3.35 -3.38 8.46
N GLY A 93 4.13 -4.43 8.67
CA GLY A 93 5.59 -4.36 8.77
C GLY A 93 6.30 -5.25 7.74
N PRO A 94 7.66 -5.24 7.75
CA PRO A 94 8.47 -6.00 6.79
C PRO A 94 8.15 -7.49 6.77
N PHE A 95 7.86 -8.07 7.94
CA PHE A 95 7.51 -9.49 8.06
C PHE A 95 6.21 -9.82 7.33
N ASP A 96 5.20 -8.96 7.44
CA ASP A 96 3.92 -9.17 6.77
C ASP A 96 4.07 -9.06 5.26
N ILE A 97 4.83 -8.07 4.78
CA ILE A 97 5.15 -7.89 3.36
C ILE A 97 5.84 -9.15 2.81
N LYS A 98 6.84 -9.66 3.53
CA LYS A 98 7.55 -10.87 3.13
C LYS A 98 6.65 -12.11 3.14
N THR A 99 5.73 -12.20 4.08
CA THR A 99 4.74 -13.29 4.13
C THR A 99 3.86 -13.31 2.89
N ILE A 100 3.40 -12.14 2.44
CA ILE A 100 2.60 -12.00 1.22
C ILE A 100 3.42 -12.34 -0.03
N LEU A 101 4.69 -11.90 -0.11
CA LEU A 101 5.59 -12.24 -1.21
C LEU A 101 5.84 -13.75 -1.30
N ASN A 102 6.20 -14.38 -0.19
CA ASN A 102 6.43 -15.82 -0.14
C ASN A 102 5.19 -16.62 -0.56
N ARG A 103 3.99 -16.14 -0.15
CA ARG A 103 2.74 -16.78 -0.58
C ARG A 103 2.53 -16.65 -2.07
N PHE A 104 2.79 -15.50 -2.66
CA PHE A 104 2.68 -15.28 -4.09
C PHE A 104 3.60 -16.20 -4.89
N GLU A 105 4.85 -16.36 -4.45
CA GLU A 105 5.80 -17.28 -5.04
C GLU A 105 5.34 -18.74 -4.93
N ALA A 106 4.83 -19.14 -3.77
CA ALA A 106 4.29 -20.48 -3.54
C ALA A 106 3.06 -20.83 -4.39
N GLU A 107 2.29 -19.81 -4.81
CA GLU A 107 1.16 -19.95 -5.76
C GLU A 107 1.61 -19.91 -7.23
N GLY A 108 2.91 -19.98 -7.50
CA GLY A 108 3.45 -19.99 -8.86
C GLY A 108 3.57 -18.62 -9.53
N GLY A 109 3.34 -17.52 -8.79
CA GLY A 109 3.59 -16.14 -9.30
C GLY A 109 2.53 -15.57 -10.25
N ASP A 110 1.37 -16.23 -10.41
CA ASP A 110 0.31 -15.78 -11.34
C ASP A 110 -1.07 -15.62 -10.70
N THR A 111 -1.20 -15.87 -9.41
CA THR A 111 -2.44 -15.71 -8.64
C THR A 111 -2.44 -14.39 -7.88
N VAL A 112 -3.57 -13.71 -7.81
CA VAL A 112 -3.72 -12.54 -6.94
C VAL A 112 -3.59 -12.99 -5.48
N VAL A 113 -2.70 -12.34 -4.72
CA VAL A 113 -2.53 -12.61 -3.29
C VAL A 113 -2.85 -11.35 -2.49
N ARG A 114 -3.71 -11.46 -1.48
CA ARG A 114 -4.17 -10.33 -0.71
C ARG A 114 -4.18 -10.62 0.78
N ALA A 115 -3.64 -9.67 1.55
CA ALA A 115 -3.79 -9.68 3.00
C ALA A 115 -5.26 -9.50 3.42
N THR A 116 -5.66 -10.21 4.47
CA THR A 116 -6.97 -10.06 5.10
C THR A 116 -6.81 -9.94 6.61
N ASP A 117 -7.84 -9.43 7.27
CA ASP A 117 -7.94 -9.51 8.72
C ASP A 117 -8.45 -10.87 9.21
N ASP A 118 -8.67 -10.98 10.51
CA ASP A 118 -9.19 -12.19 11.16
C ASP A 118 -10.61 -12.58 10.70
N ALA A 119 -11.40 -11.63 10.25
CA ALA A 119 -12.75 -11.84 9.70
C ALA A 119 -12.75 -12.11 8.19
N GLY A 120 -11.56 -12.12 7.55
CA GLY A 120 -11.44 -12.32 6.11
C GLY A 120 -11.74 -11.07 5.26
N ARG A 121 -11.86 -9.88 5.90
CA ARG A 121 -12.02 -8.62 5.17
C ARG A 121 -10.76 -8.30 4.40
N PRO A 122 -10.87 -7.89 3.13
CA PRO A 122 -9.71 -7.61 2.30
C PRO A 122 -9.00 -6.33 2.73
N GLY A 123 -7.67 -6.42 2.86
CA GLY A 123 -6.78 -5.34 3.27
C GLY A 123 -5.58 -5.17 2.33
N THR A 124 -4.48 -4.69 2.88
CA THR A 124 -3.18 -4.47 2.23
C THR A 124 -2.10 -5.24 3.01
N PRO A 125 -1.01 -5.74 2.34
CA PRO A 125 -0.67 -5.68 0.93
C PRO A 125 -1.56 -6.50 -0.01
N LEU A 126 -1.59 -6.09 -1.29
CA LEU A 126 -2.18 -6.82 -2.39
C LEU A 126 -1.14 -7.01 -3.49
N ILE A 127 -0.91 -8.24 -3.97
CA ILE A 127 -0.07 -8.50 -5.16
C ILE A 127 -0.96 -8.77 -6.37
N VAL A 128 -0.66 -8.04 -7.42
CA VAL A 128 -1.29 -8.15 -8.74
C VAL A 128 -0.30 -8.78 -9.70
N PRO A 129 -0.61 -9.94 -10.30
CA PRO A 129 0.26 -10.56 -11.29
C PRO A 129 0.31 -9.76 -12.60
N PRO A 130 1.38 -9.93 -13.42
CA PRO A 130 1.60 -9.15 -14.64
C PRO A 130 0.41 -9.17 -15.62
N ARG A 131 -0.26 -10.31 -15.76
CA ARG A 131 -1.40 -10.49 -16.67
C ARG A 131 -2.59 -9.55 -16.38
N LEU A 132 -2.70 -9.04 -15.15
CA LEU A 132 -3.77 -8.11 -14.75
C LEU A 132 -3.37 -6.64 -14.86
N MET A 133 -2.11 -6.34 -15.18
CA MET A 133 -1.61 -4.97 -15.20
C MET A 133 -2.42 -4.08 -16.14
N GLU A 134 -2.79 -4.58 -17.31
CA GLU A 134 -3.61 -3.85 -18.28
C GLU A 134 -4.98 -3.44 -17.69
N SER A 135 -5.62 -4.31 -16.92
CA SER A 135 -6.89 -4.00 -16.24
C SER A 135 -6.73 -2.87 -15.23
N PHE A 136 -5.61 -2.83 -14.51
CA PHE A 136 -5.30 -1.74 -13.59
C PHE A 136 -5.02 -0.41 -14.29
N THR A 137 -4.54 -0.40 -15.53
CA THR A 137 -4.35 0.85 -16.29
C THR A 137 -5.66 1.54 -16.68
N ARG A 138 -6.80 0.88 -16.52
CA ARG A 138 -8.13 1.38 -16.89
C ARG A 138 -8.96 1.84 -15.69
N LEU A 139 -8.41 1.78 -14.48
CA LEU A 139 -9.11 2.19 -13.26
C LEU A 139 -9.44 3.69 -13.26
N THR A 140 -10.60 4.04 -12.71
CA THR A 140 -11.09 5.42 -12.61
C THR A 140 -11.78 5.66 -11.26
N GLY A 141 -11.92 6.91 -10.86
CA GLY A 141 -12.62 7.31 -9.63
C GLY A 141 -12.05 6.65 -8.38
N ASP A 142 -12.91 6.27 -7.46
CA ASP A 142 -12.53 5.63 -6.19
C ASP A 142 -12.42 4.10 -6.28
N ASP A 143 -12.22 3.57 -7.50
CA ASP A 143 -12.02 2.14 -7.67
C ASP A 143 -10.64 1.72 -7.13
N GLY A 144 -10.65 1.10 -5.97
CA GLY A 144 -9.47 0.51 -5.32
C GLY A 144 -9.02 -0.82 -5.95
N GLY A 145 -9.23 -1.02 -7.25
CA GLY A 145 -8.86 -2.23 -7.98
C GLY A 145 -9.97 -3.31 -8.02
N ARG A 146 -11.16 -3.03 -7.50
CA ARG A 146 -12.25 -4.01 -7.44
C ARG A 146 -12.71 -4.47 -8.82
N SER A 147 -12.84 -3.53 -9.76
CA SER A 147 -13.24 -3.85 -11.13
C SER A 147 -12.19 -4.71 -11.85
N ALA A 148 -10.90 -4.38 -11.67
CA ALA A 148 -9.79 -5.12 -12.27
C ALA A 148 -9.63 -6.55 -11.69
N LEU A 149 -10.10 -6.76 -10.46
CA LEU A 149 -10.04 -8.06 -9.78
C LEU A 149 -11.35 -8.87 -9.90
N LYS A 150 -12.34 -8.36 -10.61
CA LYS A 150 -13.64 -9.04 -10.76
C LYS A 150 -13.50 -10.36 -11.51
N GLY A 151 -13.90 -11.45 -10.86
CA GLY A 151 -13.79 -12.80 -11.43
C GLY A 151 -12.45 -13.49 -11.22
N GLU A 152 -11.47 -12.79 -10.61
CA GLU A 152 -10.18 -13.37 -10.30
C GLU A 152 -10.23 -14.27 -9.06
N ASN A 153 -9.43 -15.33 -9.11
CA ASN A 153 -9.15 -16.12 -7.92
C ASN A 153 -8.15 -15.36 -7.03
N VAL A 154 -8.54 -15.10 -5.79
CA VAL A 154 -7.75 -14.35 -4.83
C VAL A 154 -7.34 -15.25 -3.68
N THR A 155 -6.05 -15.55 -3.59
CA THR A 155 -5.48 -16.23 -2.42
C THR A 155 -5.41 -15.24 -1.25
N LYS A 156 -6.14 -15.55 -0.19
CA LYS A 156 -6.22 -14.73 1.03
C LYS A 156 -5.15 -15.17 2.03
N VAL A 157 -4.42 -14.21 2.57
CA VAL A 157 -3.43 -14.42 3.64
C VAL A 157 -3.86 -13.64 4.86
N LYS A 158 -4.17 -14.35 5.94
CA LYS A 158 -4.60 -13.72 7.18
C LYS A 158 -3.43 -13.06 7.90
N ILE A 159 -3.58 -11.78 8.20
CA ILE A 159 -2.71 -10.99 9.08
C ILE A 159 -3.49 -10.70 10.37
N ALA A 160 -2.99 -11.23 11.47
CA ALA A 160 -3.67 -11.16 12.77
C ALA A 160 -3.87 -9.71 13.28
N ASN A 161 -4.80 -9.57 14.22
CA ASN A 161 -5.08 -8.31 14.94
C ASN A 161 -5.54 -7.17 14.03
N SER A 162 -6.26 -7.48 12.97
CA SER A 162 -6.78 -6.50 11.99
C SER A 162 -5.71 -5.59 11.36
N ARG A 163 -4.41 -5.93 11.48
CA ARG A 163 -3.30 -5.08 11.00
C ARG A 163 -3.35 -4.79 9.52
N ALA A 164 -3.97 -5.67 8.71
CA ALA A 164 -4.10 -5.47 7.27
C ALA A 164 -5.22 -4.49 6.87
N THR A 165 -6.13 -4.16 7.78
CA THR A 165 -7.35 -3.40 7.49
C THR A 165 -7.55 -2.19 8.41
N THR A 166 -6.67 -1.97 9.38
CA THR A 166 -6.77 -0.83 10.29
C THR A 166 -6.06 0.37 9.66
N ASP A 167 -6.83 1.24 9.06
CA ASP A 167 -6.46 2.59 8.64
C ASP A 167 -6.75 3.59 9.77
N LEU A 168 -6.00 4.68 9.82
CA LEU A 168 -6.14 5.71 10.87
C LEU A 168 -6.53 7.05 10.25
N ASP A 169 -7.80 7.40 10.33
CA ASP A 169 -8.37 8.59 9.71
C ASP A 169 -8.61 9.75 10.68
N THR A 170 -8.74 9.46 11.96
CA THR A 170 -9.06 10.45 12.99
C THR A 170 -8.00 10.52 14.10
N PRO A 171 -7.85 11.68 14.79
CA PRO A 171 -6.96 11.77 15.95
C PRO A 171 -7.29 10.77 17.04
N GLU A 172 -8.56 10.46 17.24
CA GLU A 172 -9.07 9.53 18.23
C GLU A 172 -8.62 8.09 17.91
N GLU A 173 -8.69 7.68 16.64
CA GLU A 173 -8.17 6.39 16.18
C GLU A 173 -6.66 6.30 16.36
N TRP A 174 -5.92 7.39 16.07
CA TRP A 174 -4.48 7.46 16.31
C TRP A 174 -4.13 7.28 17.77
N ALA A 175 -4.81 7.98 18.69
CA ALA A 175 -4.59 7.86 20.13
C ALA A 175 -4.89 6.44 20.63
N ALA A 176 -6.02 5.87 20.21
CA ALA A 176 -6.41 4.50 20.57
C ALA A 176 -5.41 3.48 20.06
N TRP A 177 -4.95 3.63 18.81
CA TRP A 177 -3.97 2.73 18.21
C TRP A 177 -2.61 2.81 18.92
N ARG A 178 -2.09 4.03 19.19
CA ARG A 178 -0.84 4.21 19.95
C ARG A 178 -0.92 3.56 21.34
N SER A 179 -2.01 3.81 22.06
CA SER A 179 -2.24 3.20 23.37
C SER A 179 -2.21 1.67 23.31
N ALA A 180 -2.87 1.08 22.31
CA ALA A 180 -2.89 -0.37 22.10
C ALA A 180 -1.50 -0.96 21.75
N GLN A 181 -0.62 -0.15 21.15
CA GLN A 181 0.77 -0.54 20.83
C GLN A 181 1.76 -0.21 21.96
N GLY A 182 1.34 0.44 23.06
CA GLY A 182 2.23 0.91 24.13
C GLY A 182 3.15 2.06 23.69
N ILE A 183 2.78 2.81 22.67
CA ILE A 183 3.54 3.95 22.12
C ILE A 183 3.03 5.22 22.82
N PRO A 184 3.89 6.02 23.44
CA PRO A 184 3.48 7.30 24.03
C PRO A 184 3.03 8.30 22.97
N ASP A 185 2.16 9.25 23.37
CA ASP A 185 1.68 10.34 22.52
C ASP A 185 2.79 11.30 22.08
#